data_8810232743c9acdb70136c4a6d845fcf
#
_entry.id   8810232743c9acdb70136c4a6d845fcf
#
_cell.length_a   1.000
_cell.length_b   1.000
_cell.length_c   1.000
_cell.angle_alpha   90.00
_cell.angle_beta   90.00
_cell.angle_gamma   90.00
#
_symmetry.space_group_name_H-M   'P 1'
#
loop_
_entity.id
_entity.type
_entity.pdbx_description
1 polymer ?
#
loop_
_entity_poly.entity_id
_entity_poly.type
_entity_poly.pdbx_seq_one_letter_code
_entity_poly.pdbx_strand_id
1 'polypeptide(L)'
;MVTDSSAASGGRATDDSANPAPAASLRAEQVAQTRAALIKAGRELFGRQGFAGTSVEDIARQARVTTGALYHHFPTKAAVFEAVFEQVHADLMTASRQAGAGATDAIDLLTAGFGVFLDQVLEPEVQRIVISDAPAVLGLARFIELDERHAFEETVAVLEIANAQGVLRVPDPQTLARLLLGTLTRAGLLIASSAEPERTRDQVAATLRAMLSGFAVRPG
;
A
#
# COMPACT_ATOMS: atom_id res chain seq x y z
N MET A 1 -29.13 -33.99 -67.97
CA MET A 1 -27.81 -34.48 -68.39
C MET A 1 -26.75 -33.75 -67.56
N VAL A 2 -26.02 -34.54 -66.74
CA VAL A 2 -24.69 -34.29 -66.14
C VAL A 2 -24.60 -33.21 -65.06
N THR A 3 -24.59 -33.58 -63.80
CA THR A 3 -23.49 -33.69 -62.82
C THR A 3 -22.52 -32.53 -62.77
N ASP A 4 -22.27 -31.89 -61.68
CA ASP A 4 -21.20 -32.31 -60.81
C ASP A 4 -21.15 -31.55 -59.47
N SER A 5 -20.68 -32.29 -58.52
CA SER A 5 -20.44 -32.06 -57.16
C SER A 5 -19.22 -31.12 -56.96
N SER A 6 -19.22 -30.22 -55.99
CA SER A 6 -17.99 -29.84 -55.33
C SER A 6 -18.21 -29.44 -53.86
N ALA A 7 -17.44 -30.11 -53.06
CA ALA A 7 -17.44 -30.14 -51.62
C ALA A 7 -16.98 -28.81 -50.97
N ALA A 8 -17.70 -28.34 -49.97
CA ALA A 8 -17.27 -27.30 -49.07
C ALA A 8 -16.35 -27.90 -47.99
N SER A 9 -15.09 -27.50 -48.00
CA SER A 9 -14.10 -27.75 -46.93
C SER A 9 -14.39 -26.86 -45.74
N GLY A 10 -14.92 -27.42 -44.65
CA GLY A 10 -15.08 -26.76 -43.39
C GLY A 10 -13.73 -26.57 -42.67
N GLY A 11 -13.24 -25.37 -42.63
CA GLY A 11 -12.13 -24.99 -41.76
C GLY A 11 -12.57 -24.97 -40.29
N ARG A 12 -12.12 -25.97 -39.54
CA ARG A 12 -12.22 -26.00 -38.08
C ARG A 12 -11.25 -24.97 -37.53
N ALA A 13 -11.75 -23.83 -37.04
CA ALA A 13 -11.02 -22.98 -36.14
C ALA A 13 -10.86 -23.72 -34.80
N THR A 14 -9.66 -24.17 -34.51
CA THR A 14 -9.27 -24.64 -33.18
C THR A 14 -9.12 -23.41 -32.30
N ASP A 15 -10.16 -23.17 -31.49
CA ASP A 15 -10.11 -22.26 -30.33
C ASP A 15 -9.21 -22.95 -29.28
N ASP A 16 -7.92 -22.61 -29.32
CA ASP A 16 -6.91 -23.03 -28.34
C ASP A 16 -6.81 -21.96 -27.23
N SER A 17 -7.94 -21.72 -26.57
CA SER A 17 -7.96 -21.06 -25.26
C SER A 17 -7.50 -22.07 -24.22
N ALA A 18 -6.17 -22.26 -24.11
CA ALA A 18 -5.53 -23.12 -23.13
C ALA A 18 -5.88 -22.66 -21.72
N ASN A 19 -6.93 -23.22 -21.15
CA ASN A 19 -7.19 -23.20 -19.72
C ASN A 19 -5.99 -23.90 -19.04
N PRO A 20 -5.23 -23.22 -18.15
CA PRO A 20 -4.05 -23.82 -17.53
C PRO A 20 -4.47 -25.10 -16.80
N ALA A 21 -3.72 -26.19 -17.03
CA ALA A 21 -4.01 -27.49 -16.47
C ALA A 21 -4.21 -27.41 -14.94
N PRO A 22 -5.15 -28.14 -14.33
CA PRO A 22 -5.51 -28.04 -12.90
C PRO A 22 -4.32 -28.15 -11.95
N ALA A 23 -3.29 -28.91 -12.31
CA ALA A 23 -2.06 -29.07 -11.53
C ALA A 23 -1.17 -27.81 -11.51
N ALA A 24 -1.18 -26.99 -12.56
CA ALA A 24 -0.45 -25.73 -12.61
C ALA A 24 -1.14 -24.68 -11.74
N SER A 25 -2.48 -24.64 -11.72
CA SER A 25 -3.28 -23.79 -10.84
C SER A 25 -3.04 -24.12 -9.36
N LEU A 26 -3.07 -25.39 -8.98
CA LEU A 26 -2.82 -25.82 -7.59
C LEU A 26 -1.41 -25.46 -7.10
N ARG A 27 -0.40 -25.60 -7.96
CA ARG A 27 0.97 -25.17 -7.61
C ARG A 27 1.07 -23.66 -7.41
N ALA A 28 0.45 -22.88 -8.29
CA ALA A 28 0.43 -21.43 -8.17
C ALA A 28 -0.28 -20.98 -6.88
N GLU A 29 -1.39 -21.63 -6.53
CA GLU A 29 -2.10 -21.37 -5.27
C GLU A 29 -1.26 -21.70 -4.04
N GLN A 30 -0.57 -22.85 -4.03
CA GLN A 30 0.33 -23.21 -2.94
C GLN A 30 1.50 -22.25 -2.79
N VAL A 31 2.08 -21.79 -3.89
CA VAL A 31 3.14 -20.76 -3.90
C VAL A 31 2.61 -19.45 -3.30
N ALA A 32 1.43 -18.99 -3.71
CA ALA A 32 0.81 -17.78 -3.18
C ALA A 32 0.47 -17.92 -1.69
N GLN A 33 -0.08 -19.05 -1.26
CA GLN A 33 -0.38 -19.33 0.14
C GLN A 33 0.87 -19.34 1.02
N THR A 34 1.95 -19.98 0.56
CA THR A 34 3.23 -20.00 1.28
C THR A 34 3.80 -18.59 1.40
N ARG A 35 3.78 -17.81 0.31
CA ARG A 35 4.24 -16.43 0.32
C ARG A 35 3.44 -15.56 1.30
N ALA A 36 2.12 -15.68 1.31
CA ALA A 36 1.24 -14.97 2.24
C ALA A 36 1.52 -15.36 3.71
N ALA A 37 1.73 -16.65 3.99
CA ALA A 37 2.09 -17.12 5.34
C ALA A 37 3.42 -16.55 5.82
N LEU A 38 4.43 -16.42 4.94
CA LEU A 38 5.72 -15.81 5.25
C LEU A 38 5.59 -14.32 5.52
N ILE A 39 4.80 -13.58 4.73
CA ILE A 39 4.54 -12.15 4.96
C ILE A 39 3.83 -11.96 6.29
N LYS A 40 2.80 -12.76 6.58
CA LYS A 40 2.07 -12.70 7.86
C LYS A 40 3.00 -12.95 9.04
N ALA A 41 3.80 -14.01 8.99
CA ALA A 41 4.77 -14.34 10.04
C ALA A 41 5.82 -13.23 10.21
N GLY A 42 6.33 -12.69 9.10
CA GLY A 42 7.25 -11.56 9.09
C GLY A 42 6.64 -10.32 9.73
N ARG A 43 5.41 -9.97 9.37
CA ARG A 43 4.68 -8.82 9.94
C ARG A 43 4.55 -8.92 11.46
N GLU A 44 4.10 -10.05 11.97
CA GLU A 44 3.96 -10.29 13.41
C GLU A 44 5.30 -10.21 14.15
N LEU A 45 6.38 -10.74 13.57
CA LEU A 45 7.72 -10.74 14.18
C LEU A 45 8.35 -9.35 14.09
N PHE A 46 8.35 -8.71 12.94
CA PHE A 46 8.89 -7.35 12.78
C PHE A 46 8.13 -6.34 13.66
N GLY A 47 6.81 -6.45 13.73
CA GLY A 47 5.99 -5.59 14.60
C GLY A 47 6.33 -5.74 16.08
N ARG A 48 6.61 -6.96 16.57
CA ARG A 48 6.92 -7.21 17.99
C ARG A 48 8.34 -6.87 18.38
N GLN A 49 9.33 -7.27 17.59
CA GLN A 49 10.76 -7.24 17.99
C GLN A 49 11.65 -6.47 17.01
N GLY A 50 11.09 -5.90 15.96
CA GLY A 50 11.79 -5.12 14.94
C GLY A 50 12.57 -5.98 13.94
N PHE A 51 13.10 -5.31 12.90
CA PHE A 51 13.90 -5.97 11.87
C PHE A 51 15.17 -6.61 12.43
N ALA A 52 15.91 -5.88 13.28
CA ALA A 52 17.17 -6.39 13.84
C ALA A 52 16.96 -7.61 14.74
N GLY A 53 15.88 -7.63 15.54
CA GLY A 53 15.56 -8.72 16.47
C GLY A 53 14.93 -9.95 15.82
N THR A 54 14.61 -9.94 14.53
CA THR A 54 13.95 -11.03 13.81
C THR A 54 14.96 -11.78 12.94
N SER A 55 14.99 -13.12 13.04
CA SER A 55 15.78 -13.99 12.16
C SER A 55 14.93 -14.60 11.03
N VAL A 56 15.57 -15.04 9.95
CA VAL A 56 14.92 -15.77 8.85
C VAL A 56 14.37 -17.11 9.34
N GLU A 57 15.08 -17.75 10.26
CA GLU A 57 14.71 -19.00 10.91
C GLU A 57 13.42 -18.86 11.74
N ASP A 58 13.26 -17.73 12.45
CA ASP A 58 12.04 -17.44 13.20
C ASP A 58 10.84 -17.24 12.29
N ILE A 59 11.02 -16.51 11.18
CA ILE A 59 9.95 -16.31 10.19
C ILE A 59 9.53 -17.65 9.57
N ALA A 60 10.50 -18.47 9.13
CA ALA A 60 10.22 -19.77 8.53
C ALA A 60 9.49 -20.71 9.52
N ARG A 61 9.96 -20.76 10.76
CA ARG A 61 9.35 -21.55 11.83
C ARG A 61 7.91 -21.10 12.11
N GLN A 62 7.66 -19.80 12.22
CA GLN A 62 6.32 -19.25 12.48
C GLN A 62 5.38 -19.49 11.29
N ALA A 63 5.88 -19.38 10.06
CA ALA A 63 5.13 -19.68 8.84
C ALA A 63 4.96 -21.21 8.60
N ARG A 64 5.57 -22.06 9.43
CA ARG A 64 5.57 -23.54 9.30
C ARG A 64 6.16 -24.04 7.98
N VAL A 65 7.21 -23.40 7.51
CA VAL A 65 7.96 -23.79 6.32
C VAL A 65 9.44 -23.96 6.65
N THR A 66 10.20 -24.57 5.74
CA THR A 66 11.67 -24.65 5.88
C THR A 66 12.32 -23.32 5.50
N THR A 67 13.50 -23.05 6.04
CA THR A 67 14.33 -21.90 5.64
C THR A 67 14.65 -21.91 4.15
N GLY A 68 14.85 -23.08 3.56
CA GLY A 68 15.03 -23.23 2.11
C GLY A 68 13.80 -22.81 1.31
N ALA A 69 12.60 -23.15 1.78
CA ALA A 69 11.36 -22.69 1.16
C ALA A 69 11.20 -21.15 1.28
N LEU A 70 11.58 -20.54 2.40
CA LEU A 70 11.59 -19.09 2.53
C LEU A 70 12.52 -18.45 1.49
N TYR A 71 13.77 -18.92 1.38
CA TYR A 71 14.72 -18.36 0.41
C TYR A 71 14.30 -18.56 -1.06
N HIS A 72 13.44 -19.54 -1.35
CA HIS A 72 12.82 -19.67 -2.66
C HIS A 72 11.85 -18.52 -2.97
N HIS A 73 11.14 -18.00 -1.97
CA HIS A 73 10.20 -16.88 -2.12
C HIS A 73 10.83 -15.51 -1.93
N PHE A 74 11.79 -15.41 -1.03
CA PHE A 74 12.43 -14.15 -0.63
C PHE A 74 13.94 -14.34 -0.49
N PRO A 75 14.75 -13.74 -1.37
CA PRO A 75 16.20 -13.97 -1.37
C PRO A 75 16.91 -13.45 -0.13
N THR A 76 16.30 -12.52 0.60
CA THR A 76 16.87 -11.91 1.81
C THR A 76 15.79 -11.61 2.86
N LYS A 77 16.20 -11.42 4.11
CA LYS A 77 15.32 -10.91 5.17
C LYS A 77 14.74 -9.53 4.82
N ALA A 78 15.52 -8.67 4.15
CA ALA A 78 15.06 -7.37 3.69
C ALA A 78 13.95 -7.49 2.64
N ALA A 79 13.99 -8.51 1.75
CA ALA A 79 12.93 -8.76 0.79
C ALA A 79 11.62 -9.21 1.47
N VAL A 80 11.69 -9.97 2.57
CA VAL A 80 10.50 -10.27 3.40
C VAL A 80 9.97 -8.99 4.01
N PHE A 81 10.86 -8.15 4.55
CA PHE A 81 10.48 -6.88 5.19
C PHE A 81 9.81 -5.93 4.18
N GLU A 82 10.35 -5.80 2.99
CA GLU A 82 9.76 -5.00 1.91
C GLU A 82 8.34 -5.46 1.58
N ALA A 83 8.12 -6.78 1.44
CA ALA A 83 6.80 -7.32 1.19
C ALA A 83 5.82 -7.10 2.37
N VAL A 84 6.30 -7.11 3.60
CA VAL A 84 5.52 -6.74 4.79
C VAL A 84 5.16 -5.25 4.77
N PHE A 85 6.11 -4.39 4.44
CA PHE A 85 5.89 -2.95 4.31
C PHE A 85 4.82 -2.64 3.25
N GLU A 86 4.91 -3.25 2.06
CA GLU A 86 3.90 -3.13 1.00
C GLU A 86 2.52 -3.60 1.46
N GLN A 87 2.43 -4.71 2.22
CA GLN A 87 1.16 -5.20 2.76
C GLN A 87 0.55 -4.22 3.76
N VAL A 88 1.35 -3.65 4.66
CA VAL A 88 0.87 -2.62 5.61
C VAL A 88 0.32 -1.41 4.87
N HIS A 89 1.01 -0.94 3.82
CA HIS A 89 0.53 0.17 3.00
C HIS A 89 -0.77 -0.17 2.26
N ALA A 90 -0.90 -1.37 1.71
CA ALA A 90 -2.14 -1.82 1.04
C ALA A 90 -3.34 -1.84 2.02
N ASP A 91 -3.10 -2.28 3.26
CA ASP A 91 -4.12 -2.27 4.32
C ASP A 91 -4.51 -0.82 4.71
N LEU A 92 -3.52 0.08 4.86
CA LEU A 92 -3.73 1.51 5.12
C LEU A 92 -4.56 2.16 4.00
N MET A 93 -4.25 1.91 2.74
CA MET A 93 -4.99 2.45 1.61
C MET A 93 -6.43 1.93 1.55
N THR A 94 -6.64 0.67 1.89
CA THR A 94 -7.99 0.09 1.99
C THR A 94 -8.80 0.78 3.08
N ALA A 95 -8.23 0.97 4.27
CA ALA A 95 -8.86 1.66 5.38
C ALA A 95 -9.12 3.15 5.06
N SER A 96 -8.17 3.83 4.38
CA SER A 96 -8.31 5.23 3.95
C SER A 96 -9.48 5.43 3.00
N ARG A 97 -9.64 4.52 2.01
CA ARG A 97 -10.79 4.55 1.09
C ARG A 97 -12.11 4.36 1.82
N GLN A 98 -12.17 3.46 2.80
CA GLN A 98 -13.36 3.24 3.62
C GLN A 98 -13.70 4.47 4.47
N ALA A 99 -12.70 5.08 5.11
CA ALA A 99 -12.89 6.31 5.90
C ALA A 99 -13.36 7.49 5.04
N GLY A 100 -12.89 7.58 3.79
CA GLY A 100 -13.28 8.62 2.84
C GLY A 100 -14.66 8.43 2.21
N ALA A 101 -15.32 7.28 2.37
CA ALA A 101 -16.58 6.98 1.69
C ALA A 101 -17.75 7.93 2.06
N GLY A 102 -17.68 8.61 3.22
CA GLY A 102 -18.66 9.60 3.66
C GLY A 102 -18.22 11.05 3.49
N ALA A 103 -17.08 11.32 2.85
CA ALA A 103 -16.53 12.65 2.69
C ALA A 103 -17.46 13.53 1.83
N THR A 104 -17.64 14.79 2.26
CA THR A 104 -18.54 15.75 1.58
C THR A 104 -17.80 16.63 0.58
N ASP A 105 -16.49 16.77 0.74
CA ASP A 105 -15.60 17.52 -0.15
C ASP A 105 -14.18 16.90 -0.19
N ALA A 106 -13.31 17.49 -1.02
CA ALA A 106 -11.95 17.02 -1.21
C ALA A 106 -11.08 17.15 0.05
N ILE A 107 -11.30 18.18 0.87
CA ILE A 107 -10.56 18.37 2.13
C ILE A 107 -10.97 17.30 3.13
N ASP A 108 -12.27 17.02 3.24
CA ASP A 108 -12.79 15.94 4.09
C ASP A 108 -12.25 14.59 3.64
N LEU A 109 -12.22 14.32 2.33
CA LEU A 109 -11.70 13.08 1.76
C LEU A 109 -10.21 12.88 2.10
N LEU A 110 -9.38 13.89 1.82
CA LEU A 110 -7.93 13.83 2.11
C LEU A 110 -7.66 13.72 3.61
N THR A 111 -8.35 14.51 4.43
CA THR A 111 -8.14 14.49 5.89
C THR A 111 -8.65 13.21 6.53
N ALA A 112 -9.69 12.57 6.01
CA ALA A 112 -10.14 11.25 6.45
C ALA A 112 -9.08 10.18 6.15
N GLY A 113 -8.52 10.16 4.95
CA GLY A 113 -7.44 9.24 4.58
C GLY A 113 -6.17 9.46 5.40
N PHE A 114 -5.75 10.70 5.57
CA PHE A 114 -4.59 11.04 6.41
C PHE A 114 -4.83 10.69 7.88
N GLY A 115 -6.05 10.87 8.38
CA GLY A 115 -6.45 10.49 9.72
C GLY A 115 -6.23 9.00 10.00
N VAL A 116 -6.56 8.13 9.03
CA VAL A 116 -6.30 6.69 9.15
C VAL A 116 -4.81 6.40 9.34
N PHE A 117 -3.93 7.03 8.54
CA PHE A 117 -2.48 6.87 8.72
C PHE A 117 -2.03 7.33 10.11
N LEU A 118 -2.49 8.50 10.57
CA LEU A 118 -2.12 9.04 11.88
C LEU A 118 -2.60 8.16 13.03
N ASP A 119 -3.79 7.55 12.92
CA ASP A 119 -4.33 6.60 13.90
C ASP A 119 -3.50 5.31 13.91
N GLN A 120 -3.16 4.80 12.74
CA GLN A 120 -2.37 3.57 12.62
C GLN A 120 -0.92 3.74 13.13
N VAL A 121 -0.35 4.94 13.10
CA VAL A 121 0.97 5.21 13.70
C VAL A 121 0.93 5.12 15.23
N LEU A 122 -0.23 5.20 15.88
CA LEU A 122 -0.36 4.92 17.31
C LEU A 122 -0.22 3.43 17.64
N GLU A 123 -0.46 2.55 16.64
CA GLU A 123 -0.29 1.10 16.81
C GLU A 123 1.19 0.72 16.80
N PRO A 124 1.71 0.03 17.85
CA PRO A 124 3.14 -0.28 17.97
C PRO A 124 3.71 -1.06 16.78
N GLU A 125 2.90 -1.91 16.15
CA GLU A 125 3.29 -2.67 14.95
C GLU A 125 3.61 -1.75 13.79
N VAL A 126 2.67 -0.86 13.43
CA VAL A 126 2.79 0.07 12.31
C VAL A 126 3.91 1.07 12.57
N GLN A 127 3.96 1.62 13.79
CA GLN A 127 5.02 2.54 14.19
C GLN A 127 6.41 1.92 13.98
N ARG A 128 6.59 0.66 14.38
CA ARG A 128 7.86 -0.03 14.26
C ARG A 128 8.22 -0.33 12.81
N ILE A 129 7.30 -0.91 12.05
CA ILE A 129 7.55 -1.32 10.67
C ILE A 129 7.72 -0.09 9.78
N VAL A 130 6.77 0.86 9.81
CA VAL A 130 6.71 1.95 8.84
C VAL A 130 7.61 3.13 9.23
N ILE A 131 7.63 3.50 10.51
CA ILE A 131 8.29 4.73 10.95
C ILE A 131 9.73 4.46 11.40
N SER A 132 9.95 3.38 12.18
CA SER A 132 11.25 3.15 12.80
C SER A 132 12.21 2.35 11.91
N ASP A 133 11.77 1.22 11.35
CA ASP A 133 12.64 0.27 10.66
C ASP A 133 12.74 0.54 9.15
N ALA A 134 11.64 0.92 8.47
CA ALA A 134 11.60 0.99 7.02
C ALA A 134 12.67 1.92 6.39
N PRO A 135 12.89 3.15 6.88
CA PRO A 135 13.91 4.03 6.28
C PRO A 135 15.33 3.45 6.37
N ALA A 136 15.64 2.74 7.46
CA ALA A 136 16.95 2.14 7.68
C ALA A 136 17.16 0.84 6.89
N VAL A 137 16.11 0.01 6.77
CA VAL A 137 16.16 -1.30 6.10
C VAL A 137 16.10 -1.17 4.59
N LEU A 138 15.19 -0.34 4.07
CA LEU A 138 14.97 -0.14 2.64
C LEU A 138 15.93 0.89 2.02
N GLY A 139 16.43 1.80 2.84
CA GLY A 139 17.12 3.01 2.38
C GLY A 139 16.13 4.07 1.86
N LEU A 140 16.53 5.34 1.94
CA LEU A 140 15.63 6.47 1.72
C LEU A 140 14.95 6.45 0.33
N ALA A 141 15.71 6.15 -0.73
CA ALA A 141 15.18 6.17 -2.10
C ALA A 141 14.08 5.11 -2.29
N ARG A 142 14.32 3.87 -1.82
CA ARG A 142 13.36 2.77 -1.95
C ARG A 142 12.16 2.98 -1.04
N PHE A 143 12.37 3.51 0.16
CA PHE A 143 11.30 3.88 1.08
C PHE A 143 10.34 4.88 0.43
N ILE A 144 10.85 5.98 -0.14
CA ILE A 144 10.02 7.00 -0.82
C ILE A 144 9.28 6.39 -2.02
N GLU A 145 9.98 5.61 -2.85
CA GLU A 145 9.35 4.94 -4.01
C GLU A 145 8.16 4.07 -3.62
N LEU A 146 8.30 3.28 -2.55
CA LEU A 146 7.24 2.40 -2.07
C LEU A 146 6.09 3.17 -1.41
N ASP A 147 6.41 4.21 -0.64
CA ASP A 147 5.43 5.09 0.00
C ASP A 147 4.55 5.81 -1.05
N GLU A 148 5.19 6.41 -2.07
CA GLU A 148 4.49 7.07 -3.17
C GLU A 148 3.67 6.08 -4.02
N ARG A 149 4.15 4.86 -4.25
CA ARG A 149 3.49 3.86 -5.11
C ARG A 149 2.03 3.60 -4.71
N HIS A 150 1.72 3.65 -3.43
CA HIS A 150 0.41 3.32 -2.90
C HIS A 150 -0.55 4.52 -2.80
N ALA A 151 -0.04 5.71 -2.51
CA ALA A 151 -0.87 6.86 -2.14
C ALA A 151 -0.80 8.02 -3.14
N PHE A 152 0.25 8.11 -3.97
CA PHE A 152 0.52 9.28 -4.79
C PHE A 152 -0.58 9.54 -5.83
N GLU A 153 -0.87 8.56 -6.67
CA GLU A 153 -1.84 8.70 -7.76
C GLU A 153 -3.26 9.04 -7.23
N GLU A 154 -3.68 8.41 -6.13
CA GLU A 154 -4.99 8.70 -5.53
C GLU A 154 -5.03 10.13 -4.97
N THR A 155 -3.96 10.58 -4.32
CA THR A 155 -3.87 11.94 -3.78
C THR A 155 -3.89 12.99 -4.91
N VAL A 156 -3.12 12.75 -5.98
CA VAL A 156 -3.12 13.62 -7.17
C VAL A 156 -4.51 13.71 -7.78
N ALA A 157 -5.18 12.58 -8.00
CA ALA A 157 -6.52 12.54 -8.60
C ALA A 157 -7.54 13.36 -7.80
N VAL A 158 -7.53 13.27 -6.47
CA VAL A 158 -8.41 14.07 -5.60
C VAL A 158 -8.12 15.57 -5.74
N LEU A 159 -6.85 15.96 -5.76
CA LEU A 159 -6.45 17.37 -5.92
C LEU A 159 -6.80 17.93 -7.29
N GLU A 160 -6.62 17.16 -8.37
CA GLU A 160 -6.98 17.55 -9.74
C GLU A 160 -8.48 17.72 -9.90
N ILE A 161 -9.29 16.79 -9.41
CA ILE A 161 -10.75 16.87 -9.43
C ILE A 161 -11.23 18.12 -8.66
N ALA A 162 -10.69 18.35 -7.46
CA ALA A 162 -11.05 19.51 -6.65
C ALA A 162 -10.66 20.84 -7.31
N ASN A 163 -9.52 20.88 -8.00
CA ASN A 163 -9.10 22.03 -8.82
C ASN A 163 -10.07 22.26 -10.00
N ALA A 164 -10.40 21.20 -10.74
CA ALA A 164 -11.32 21.30 -11.88
C ALA A 164 -12.73 21.74 -11.48
N GLN A 165 -13.18 21.36 -10.29
CA GLN A 165 -14.46 21.78 -9.72
C GLN A 165 -14.43 23.19 -9.09
N GLY A 166 -13.26 23.83 -9.01
CA GLY A 166 -13.09 25.14 -8.38
C GLY A 166 -13.24 25.12 -6.85
N VAL A 167 -13.15 23.95 -6.22
CA VAL A 167 -13.21 23.78 -4.75
C VAL A 167 -11.87 24.15 -4.13
N LEU A 168 -10.77 23.74 -4.75
CA LEU A 168 -9.41 24.09 -4.37
C LEU A 168 -8.74 24.90 -5.47
N ARG A 169 -7.70 25.67 -5.07
CA ARG A 169 -6.77 26.34 -5.98
C ARG A 169 -5.35 25.87 -5.65
N VAL A 170 -4.97 24.73 -6.22
CA VAL A 170 -3.64 24.14 -6.08
C VAL A 170 -2.83 24.43 -7.33
N PRO A 171 -1.69 25.15 -7.25
CA PRO A 171 -0.89 25.49 -8.43
C PRO A 171 -0.36 24.26 -9.18
N ASP A 172 0.12 23.27 -8.44
CA ASP A 172 0.61 22.01 -8.98
C ASP A 172 0.20 20.85 -8.06
N PRO A 173 -0.85 20.07 -8.45
CA PRO A 173 -1.34 18.93 -7.68
C PRO A 173 -0.29 17.85 -7.41
N GLN A 174 0.61 17.59 -8.37
CA GLN A 174 1.64 16.56 -8.20
C GLN A 174 2.67 16.97 -7.14
N THR A 175 3.15 18.20 -7.19
CA THR A 175 4.07 18.73 -6.18
C THR A 175 3.41 18.74 -4.79
N LEU A 176 2.14 19.19 -4.70
CA LEU A 176 1.43 19.21 -3.43
C LEU A 176 1.24 17.79 -2.88
N ALA A 177 0.89 16.81 -3.70
CA ALA A 177 0.75 15.41 -3.28
C ALA A 177 2.05 14.88 -2.65
N ARG A 178 3.22 15.08 -3.29
CA ARG A 178 4.52 14.68 -2.73
C ARG A 178 4.82 15.36 -1.40
N LEU A 179 4.55 16.67 -1.31
CA LEU A 179 4.74 17.41 -0.06
C LEU A 179 3.83 16.90 1.05
N LEU A 180 2.57 16.57 0.75
CA LEU A 180 1.64 16.02 1.72
C LEU A 180 2.09 14.63 2.22
N LEU A 181 2.50 13.74 1.33
CA LEU A 181 3.01 12.41 1.70
C LEU A 181 4.28 12.51 2.54
N GLY A 182 5.24 13.36 2.15
CA GLY A 182 6.43 13.62 2.97
C GLY A 182 6.09 14.25 4.33
N THR A 183 5.05 15.07 4.38
CA THR A 183 4.55 15.63 5.65
C THR A 183 3.94 14.55 6.54
N LEU A 184 3.21 13.57 5.98
CA LEU A 184 2.67 12.44 6.74
C LEU A 184 3.78 11.58 7.34
N THR A 185 4.83 11.28 6.59
CA THR A 185 6.01 10.57 7.11
C THR A 185 6.63 11.33 8.28
N ARG A 186 6.79 12.65 8.16
CA ARG A 186 7.29 13.48 9.26
C ARG A 186 6.34 13.53 10.45
N ALA A 187 5.04 13.57 10.20
CA ALA A 187 3.99 13.50 11.22
C ALA A 187 4.08 12.19 12.02
N GLY A 188 4.25 11.07 11.32
CA GLY A 188 4.47 9.76 11.97
C GLY A 188 5.65 9.77 12.94
N LEU A 189 6.77 10.36 12.54
CA LEU A 189 7.94 10.53 13.43
C LEU A 189 7.65 11.41 14.64
N LEU A 190 6.89 12.51 14.46
CA LEU A 190 6.49 13.39 15.57
C LEU A 190 5.62 12.65 16.58
N ILE A 191 4.63 11.89 16.12
CA ILE A 191 3.75 11.09 16.97
C ILE A 191 4.57 10.02 17.71
N ALA A 192 5.40 9.26 16.97
CA ALA A 192 6.19 8.18 17.51
C ALA A 192 7.20 8.62 18.60
N SER A 193 7.71 9.85 18.51
CA SER A 193 8.68 10.41 19.47
C SER A 193 8.04 11.25 20.58
N SER A 194 6.72 11.40 20.59
CA SER A 194 6.02 12.24 21.56
C SER A 194 5.84 11.55 22.90
N ALA A 195 5.88 12.31 23.99
CA ALA A 195 5.46 11.86 25.32
C ALA A 195 3.93 11.73 25.43
N GLU A 196 3.17 12.42 24.55
CA GLU A 196 1.69 12.39 24.47
C GLU A 196 1.27 12.09 23.02
N PRO A 197 1.41 10.84 22.53
CA PRO A 197 1.21 10.51 21.12
C PRO A 197 -0.18 10.86 20.59
N GLU A 198 -1.23 10.54 21.34
CA GLU A 198 -2.64 10.82 20.96
C GLU A 198 -2.87 12.34 20.79
N ARG A 199 -2.42 13.14 21.74
CA ARG A 199 -2.51 14.60 21.65
C ARG A 199 -1.73 15.14 20.45
N THR A 200 -0.54 14.64 20.21
CA THR A 200 0.29 15.02 19.06
C THR A 200 -0.41 14.64 17.75
N ARG A 201 -1.02 13.47 17.67
CA ARG A 201 -1.84 13.03 16.56
C ARG A 201 -2.96 14.04 16.26
N ASP A 202 -3.72 14.47 17.26
CA ASP A 202 -4.82 15.43 17.08
C ASP A 202 -4.33 16.81 16.63
N GLN A 203 -3.21 17.28 17.17
CA GLN A 203 -2.57 18.52 16.74
C GLN A 203 -2.10 18.47 15.29
N VAL A 204 -1.51 17.34 14.88
CA VAL A 204 -1.08 17.09 13.49
C VAL A 204 -2.28 17.07 12.56
N ALA A 205 -3.34 16.33 12.90
CA ALA A 205 -4.55 16.25 12.09
C ALA A 205 -5.19 17.62 11.88
N ALA A 206 -5.32 18.43 12.95
CA ALA A 206 -5.84 19.78 12.86
C ALA A 206 -4.96 20.69 11.99
N THR A 207 -3.64 20.56 12.10
CA THR A 207 -2.68 21.34 11.30
C THR A 207 -2.76 20.98 9.82
N LEU A 208 -2.81 19.70 9.48
CA LEU A 208 -2.95 19.22 8.10
C LEU A 208 -4.26 19.72 7.46
N ARG A 209 -5.36 19.66 8.22
CA ARG A 209 -6.64 20.20 7.76
C ARG A 209 -6.56 21.70 7.51
N ALA A 210 -5.94 22.47 8.41
CA ALA A 210 -5.75 23.91 8.24
C ALA A 210 -4.89 24.24 7.01
N MET A 211 -3.82 23.47 6.77
CA MET A 211 -2.96 23.62 5.57
C MET A 211 -3.77 23.38 4.29
N LEU A 212 -4.55 22.31 4.20
CA LEU A 212 -5.40 22.01 3.04
C LEU A 212 -6.49 23.09 2.85
N SER A 213 -7.09 23.57 3.94
CA SER A 213 -8.08 24.65 3.90
C SER A 213 -7.52 25.97 3.37
N GLY A 214 -6.20 26.18 3.44
CA GLY A 214 -5.50 27.30 2.84
C GLY A 214 -5.60 27.34 1.30
N PHE A 215 -5.85 26.20 0.66
CA PHE A 215 -6.07 26.10 -0.79
C PHE A 215 -7.55 26.21 -1.18
N ALA A 216 -8.48 26.25 -0.22
CA ALA A 216 -9.91 26.36 -0.52
C ALA A 216 -10.25 27.67 -1.21
N VAL A 217 -11.08 27.60 -2.26
CA VAL A 217 -11.64 28.77 -2.92
C VAL A 217 -12.73 29.33 -2.02
N ARG A 218 -12.56 30.57 -1.54
CA ARG A 218 -13.59 31.26 -0.74
C ARG A 218 -14.74 31.65 -1.66
N PRO A 219 -16.00 31.34 -1.31
CA PRO A 219 -17.13 31.92 -2.01
C PRO A 219 -17.06 33.45 -1.85
N GLY A 220 -17.14 34.15 -3.00
CA GLY A 220 -17.15 35.61 -3.05
C GLY A 220 -18.42 36.22 -2.46
#